data_a9f0ac203eaf920923c8c87d24d04210
#
_entry.id   a9f0ac203eaf920923c8c87d24d04210
#
_cell.length_a   1.000
_cell.length_b   1.000
_cell.length_c   1.000
_cell.angle_alpha   90.00
_cell.angle_beta   90.00
_cell.angle_gamma   90.00
#
_symmetry.space_group_name_H-M   'P 1'
#
loop_
_entity.id
_entity.type
_entity.pdbx_description
1 polymer ?
#
loop_
_entity_poly.entity_id
_entity_poly.type
_entity_poly.pdbx_seq_one_letter_code
_entity_poly.pdbx_strand_id
1 'polypeptide(L)'
;RQMCIRDSRNNVDGKGASWGTHENYMMLRSVPFDQVAKLMTAHFVARQIFTGSGRVGIGERSETAGYQLSQRADYFHMKVGLQTTFDRPIINTRDESHSTDAYRRLHVIVGDANRMDVPQALKLGTTSMLLWLLEHAEEAGLNIDEALEPIMLADPVSAMHEVSHDLTLGAMLPLEYGGETSAWQIEVTPVSYTHLRAHETSL
;
A
#
# COMPACT_ATOMS: atom_id res chain seq x y z
N ARG A 1 -24.79 -32.12 -12.66
CA ARG A 1 -23.60 -31.38 -13.14
C ARG A 1 -23.02 -30.65 -11.95
N GLN A 2 -21.99 -31.18 -11.33
CA GLN A 2 -21.17 -30.43 -10.39
C GLN A 2 -20.41 -29.36 -11.17
N MET A 3 -20.75 -28.09 -10.95
CA MET A 3 -19.91 -26.99 -11.40
C MET A 3 -18.67 -26.96 -10.50
N CYS A 4 -17.54 -27.41 -11.00
CA CYS A 4 -16.26 -27.18 -10.33
C CYS A 4 -15.90 -25.70 -10.54
N ILE A 5 -16.13 -24.86 -9.56
CA ILE A 5 -15.56 -23.51 -9.51
C ILE A 5 -14.09 -23.70 -9.16
N ARG A 6 -13.22 -23.31 -10.08
CA ARG A 6 -11.78 -23.31 -9.85
C ARG A 6 -11.35 -21.88 -9.57
N ASP A 7 -11.10 -21.56 -8.33
CA ASP A 7 -10.51 -20.29 -7.94
C ASP A 7 -9.01 -20.33 -8.22
N SER A 8 -8.51 -19.27 -8.87
CA SER A 8 -7.09 -19.08 -9.08
C SER A 8 -6.69 -17.66 -8.67
N ARG A 9 -5.56 -17.55 -7.95
CA ARG A 9 -4.93 -16.28 -7.61
C ARG A 9 -3.62 -16.20 -8.36
N ASN A 10 -3.52 -15.25 -9.28
CA ASN A 10 -2.34 -14.99 -10.10
C ASN A 10 -1.88 -13.55 -9.95
N ASN A 11 -0.56 -13.34 -10.02
CA ASN A 11 0.06 -12.01 -10.01
C ASN A 11 0.65 -11.67 -11.38
N VAL A 12 1.37 -12.61 -11.98
CA VAL A 12 2.02 -12.46 -13.29
C VAL A 12 1.90 -13.75 -14.08
N ASP A 13 1.87 -13.67 -15.41
CA ASP A 13 1.65 -14.81 -16.29
C ASP A 13 2.92 -15.38 -16.94
N GLY A 14 4.09 -14.82 -16.63
CA GLY A 14 5.36 -15.19 -17.27
C GLY A 14 5.54 -14.71 -18.71
N LYS A 15 4.56 -13.96 -19.25
CA LYS A 15 4.58 -13.31 -20.57
C LYS A 15 4.60 -11.79 -20.49
N GLY A 16 4.84 -11.24 -19.30
CA GLY A 16 4.88 -9.82 -19.03
C GLY A 16 3.52 -9.20 -18.66
N ALA A 17 2.44 -9.97 -18.58
CA ALA A 17 1.17 -9.45 -18.09
C ALA A 17 1.05 -9.62 -16.57
N SER A 18 0.61 -8.56 -15.90
CA SER A 18 0.30 -8.56 -14.48
C SER A 18 -1.21 -8.59 -14.26
N TRP A 19 -1.64 -9.50 -13.38
CA TRP A 19 -3.03 -9.64 -12.93
C TRP A 19 -3.26 -8.84 -11.65
N GLY A 20 -4.47 -8.36 -11.44
CA GLY A 20 -4.78 -7.50 -10.30
C GLY A 20 -5.30 -8.27 -9.10
N THR A 21 -4.95 -7.79 -7.92
CA THR A 21 -5.74 -7.98 -6.70
C THR A 21 -6.30 -6.62 -6.34
N HIS A 22 -7.62 -6.49 -6.37
CA HIS A 22 -8.27 -5.22 -6.07
C HIS A 22 -8.82 -5.27 -4.64
N GLU A 23 -8.48 -4.26 -3.86
CA GLU A 23 -9.02 -4.01 -2.54
C GLU A 23 -9.93 -2.78 -2.63
N ASN A 24 -11.01 -2.77 -1.86
CA ASN A 24 -11.90 -1.63 -1.80
C ASN A 24 -12.19 -1.34 -0.33
N TYR A 25 -11.92 -0.11 0.07
CA TYR A 25 -12.19 0.37 1.41
C TYR A 25 -13.20 1.51 1.34
N MET A 26 -14.20 1.45 2.19
CA MET A 26 -15.14 2.55 2.38
C MET A 26 -14.61 3.43 3.52
N MET A 27 -14.53 4.72 3.27
CA MET A 27 -14.04 5.71 4.23
C MET A 27 -14.84 7.01 4.16
N LEU A 28 -14.76 7.82 5.20
CA LEU A 28 -15.43 9.10 5.26
C LEU A 28 -14.87 10.06 4.20
N ARG A 29 -15.78 10.72 3.47
CA ARG A 29 -15.41 11.72 2.45
C ARG A 29 -14.90 13.02 3.06
N SER A 30 -15.18 13.28 4.33
CA SER A 30 -14.66 14.43 5.07
C SER A 30 -13.14 14.43 5.21
N VAL A 31 -12.50 13.24 5.21
CA VAL A 31 -11.03 13.16 5.23
C VAL A 31 -10.46 13.69 3.90
N PRO A 32 -9.55 14.68 3.91
CA PRO A 32 -8.92 15.20 2.71
C PRO A 32 -8.20 14.10 1.91
N PHE A 33 -8.46 14.03 0.60
CA PHE A 33 -7.89 12.95 -0.22
C PHE A 33 -6.36 13.02 -0.34
N ASP A 34 -5.77 14.20 -0.23
CA ASP A 34 -4.32 14.37 -0.22
C ASP A 34 -3.67 13.70 1.01
N GLN A 35 -4.29 13.78 2.19
CA GLN A 35 -3.84 13.08 3.38
C GLN A 35 -3.94 11.55 3.21
N VAL A 36 -5.04 11.07 2.61
CA VAL A 36 -5.19 9.66 2.24
C VAL A 36 -4.08 9.24 1.28
N ALA A 37 -3.84 10.03 0.23
CA ALA A 37 -2.83 9.72 -0.77
C ALA A 37 -1.41 9.72 -0.18
N LYS A 38 -1.08 10.67 0.72
CA LYS A 38 0.21 10.73 1.42
C LYS A 38 0.45 9.46 2.24
N LEU A 39 -0.43 9.16 3.20
CA LEU A 39 -0.28 8.01 4.09
C LEU A 39 -0.31 6.68 3.33
N MET A 40 -1.28 6.51 2.43
CA MET A 40 -1.41 5.27 1.68
C MET A 40 -0.26 5.04 0.69
N THR A 41 0.34 6.09 0.12
CA THR A 41 1.53 5.93 -0.73
C THR A 41 2.68 5.30 0.06
N ALA A 42 3.01 5.83 1.22
CA ALA A 42 4.06 5.29 2.07
C ALA A 42 3.76 3.85 2.50
N HIS A 43 2.53 3.61 3.01
CA HIS A 43 2.07 2.28 3.40
C HIS A 43 2.13 1.26 2.25
N PHE A 44 1.66 1.60 1.06
CA PHE A 44 1.64 0.66 -0.06
C PHE A 44 3.03 0.33 -0.60
N VAL A 45 3.97 1.27 -0.50
CA VAL A 45 5.39 1.00 -0.78
C VAL A 45 5.97 0.04 0.26
N ALA A 46 5.70 0.28 1.54
CA ALA A 46 6.32 -0.44 2.64
C ALA A 46 5.71 -1.82 2.91
N ARG A 47 4.36 -1.96 2.86
CA ARG A 47 3.65 -3.19 3.29
C ARG A 47 4.05 -4.45 2.53
N GLN A 48 4.72 -4.34 1.39
CA GLN A 48 5.18 -5.52 0.64
C GLN A 48 6.21 -6.36 1.42
N ILE A 49 6.87 -5.81 2.44
CA ILE A 49 7.78 -6.58 3.31
C ILE A 49 7.08 -7.73 4.05
N PHE A 50 5.77 -7.64 4.28
CA PHE A 50 4.97 -8.69 4.92
C PHE A 50 3.78 -9.18 4.07
N THR A 51 3.46 -8.49 2.96
CA THR A 51 2.37 -8.89 2.06
C THR A 51 2.85 -9.32 0.68
N GLY A 52 4.14 -9.24 0.39
CA GLY A 52 4.72 -9.71 -0.87
C GLY A 52 4.52 -11.23 -1.04
N SER A 53 4.26 -11.66 -2.26
CA SER A 53 4.03 -13.08 -2.59
C SER A 53 5.28 -13.78 -3.13
N GLY A 54 6.39 -13.06 -3.24
CA GLY A 54 7.66 -13.53 -3.76
C GLY A 54 7.65 -13.81 -5.26
N ARG A 55 8.70 -13.43 -5.94
CA ARG A 55 8.91 -13.70 -7.36
C ARG A 55 10.34 -14.17 -7.61
N VAL A 56 10.49 -15.21 -8.42
CA VAL A 56 11.78 -15.61 -8.99
C VAL A 56 11.69 -15.42 -10.49
N GLY A 57 12.64 -14.73 -11.08
CA GLY A 57 12.69 -14.55 -12.52
C GLY A 57 13.23 -13.18 -12.94
N ILE A 58 12.91 -12.83 -14.16
CA ILE A 58 13.26 -11.56 -14.79
C ILE A 58 12.13 -10.57 -14.54
N GLY A 59 12.44 -9.28 -14.35
CA GLY A 59 11.47 -8.20 -14.22
C GLY A 59 10.58 -8.02 -15.46
N GLU A 60 9.73 -7.00 -15.45
CA GLU A 60 8.78 -6.74 -16.52
C GLU A 60 9.46 -6.48 -17.87
N ARG A 61 10.63 -5.83 -17.84
CA ARG A 61 11.36 -5.37 -19.02
C ARG A 61 12.71 -6.08 -19.22
N SER A 62 12.80 -7.32 -18.81
CA SER A 62 14.05 -8.09 -18.85
C SER A 62 15.17 -7.51 -17.99
N GLU A 63 14.82 -6.94 -16.85
CA GLU A 63 15.76 -6.53 -15.82
C GLU A 63 16.53 -7.76 -15.26
N THR A 64 17.50 -7.50 -14.41
CA THR A 64 18.34 -8.55 -13.84
C THR A 64 17.49 -9.65 -13.19
N ALA A 65 17.77 -10.90 -13.58
CA ALA A 65 17.12 -12.05 -12.99
C ALA A 65 17.46 -12.16 -11.50
N GLY A 66 16.46 -12.49 -10.66
CA GLY A 66 16.66 -12.61 -9.24
C GLY A 66 15.39 -12.96 -8.49
N TYR A 67 15.48 -12.89 -7.16
CA TYR A 67 14.33 -12.99 -6.27
C TYR A 67 13.93 -11.58 -5.80
N GLN A 68 12.63 -11.36 -5.68
CA GLN A 68 12.07 -10.12 -5.12
C GLN A 68 10.86 -10.41 -4.24
N LEU A 69 10.55 -9.50 -3.31
CA LEU A 69 9.47 -9.66 -2.34
C LEU A 69 8.09 -9.63 -2.99
N SER A 70 7.84 -8.64 -3.86
CA SER A 70 6.57 -8.49 -4.55
C SER A 70 6.63 -9.04 -5.96
N GLN A 71 5.57 -9.71 -6.40
CA GLN A 71 5.44 -10.13 -7.79
C GLN A 71 5.06 -8.98 -8.72
N ARG A 72 4.53 -7.88 -8.18
CA ARG A 72 3.90 -6.83 -8.97
C ARG A 72 4.53 -5.44 -8.82
N ALA A 73 5.51 -5.25 -7.94
CA ALA A 73 6.11 -3.94 -7.69
C ALA A 73 6.60 -3.26 -8.98
N ASP A 74 7.30 -4.00 -9.86
CA ASP A 74 7.88 -3.47 -11.10
C ASP A 74 6.86 -3.01 -12.14
N TYR A 75 5.57 -3.28 -11.91
CA TYR A 75 4.47 -2.86 -12.79
C TYR A 75 3.85 -1.52 -12.40
N PHE A 76 4.35 -0.87 -11.36
CA PHE A 76 3.87 0.43 -10.89
C PHE A 76 4.87 1.51 -11.26
N HIS A 77 4.43 2.49 -12.07
CA HIS A 77 5.28 3.52 -12.67
C HIS A 77 4.84 4.95 -12.34
N MET A 78 3.73 5.11 -11.61
CA MET A 78 3.19 6.41 -11.24
C MET A 78 2.83 6.46 -9.75
N LYS A 79 2.99 7.63 -9.13
CA LYS A 79 2.54 7.84 -7.74
C LYS A 79 1.01 7.82 -7.66
N VAL A 80 0.34 8.63 -8.48
CA VAL A 80 -1.12 8.83 -8.45
C VAL A 80 -1.67 8.84 -9.88
N GLY A 81 -2.81 8.21 -10.12
CA GLY A 81 -3.45 8.22 -11.44
C GLY A 81 -4.75 7.42 -11.50
N LEU A 82 -5.38 7.41 -12.69
CA LEU A 82 -6.62 6.67 -12.98
C LEU A 82 -6.40 5.34 -13.70
N GLN A 83 -5.20 5.14 -14.23
CA GLN A 83 -4.88 3.98 -15.07
C GLN A 83 -4.91 2.68 -14.26
N THR A 84 -5.30 1.58 -14.91
CA THR A 84 -5.33 0.26 -14.29
C THR A 84 -4.55 -0.80 -15.06
N THR A 85 -4.21 -0.54 -16.31
CA THR A 85 -3.58 -1.52 -17.20
C THR A 85 -2.15 -1.15 -17.58
N PHE A 86 -1.92 0.08 -17.98
CA PHE A 86 -0.60 0.63 -18.30
C PHE A 86 -0.27 1.75 -17.32
N ASP A 87 1.00 2.00 -17.07
CA ASP A 87 1.47 3.04 -16.14
C ASP A 87 0.67 3.06 -14.82
N ARG A 88 0.58 1.90 -14.19
CA ARG A 88 -0.23 1.71 -12.98
C ARG A 88 0.25 2.63 -11.87
N PRO A 89 -0.66 3.39 -11.26
CA PRO A 89 -0.35 4.21 -10.11
C PRO A 89 -0.37 3.41 -8.80
N ILE A 90 0.45 3.84 -7.83
CA ILE A 90 0.39 3.35 -6.46
C ILE A 90 -0.97 3.73 -5.84
N ILE A 91 -1.40 4.99 -6.04
CA ILE A 91 -2.71 5.48 -5.61
C ILE A 91 -3.62 5.63 -6.82
N ASN A 92 -4.71 4.87 -6.83
CA ASN A 92 -5.74 4.98 -7.84
C ASN A 92 -6.82 5.97 -7.40
N THR A 93 -7.14 6.93 -8.27
CA THR A 93 -8.09 8.01 -7.96
C THR A 93 -9.54 7.68 -8.34
N ARG A 94 -9.85 6.45 -8.70
CA ARG A 94 -11.22 6.02 -8.98
C ARG A 94 -12.07 6.03 -7.74
N ASP A 95 -13.13 6.83 -7.75
CA ASP A 95 -14.12 6.95 -6.66
C ASP A 95 -15.54 6.64 -7.16
N GLU A 96 -15.70 6.31 -8.45
CA GLU A 96 -17.03 6.14 -9.02
C GLU A 96 -17.76 4.92 -8.47
N SER A 97 -19.05 5.12 -8.26
CA SER A 97 -20.20 4.23 -7.94
C SER A 97 -19.99 3.26 -6.77
N HIS A 98 -21.00 3.08 -5.97
CA HIS A 98 -21.13 2.24 -4.77
C HIS A 98 -20.84 2.95 -3.44
N SER A 99 -20.66 4.28 -3.42
CA SER A 99 -20.60 5.07 -2.19
C SER A 99 -21.68 6.16 -2.18
N THR A 100 -22.10 6.57 -1.00
CA THR A 100 -22.99 7.73 -0.79
C THR A 100 -22.18 9.02 -0.76
N ASP A 101 -22.86 10.17 -0.67
CA ASP A 101 -22.17 11.48 -0.56
C ASP A 101 -21.32 11.60 0.71
N ALA A 102 -21.66 10.84 1.78
CA ALA A 102 -20.90 10.84 3.04
C ALA A 102 -19.60 10.00 2.97
N TYR A 103 -19.51 9.06 2.06
CA TYR A 103 -18.40 8.11 1.96
C TYR A 103 -17.75 8.16 0.59
N ARG A 104 -16.47 7.79 0.55
CA ARG A 104 -15.74 7.49 -0.68
C ARG A 104 -15.26 6.06 -0.67
N ARG A 105 -15.05 5.53 -1.85
CA ARG A 105 -14.39 4.24 -2.06
C ARG A 105 -12.91 4.48 -2.36
N LEU A 106 -12.03 4.04 -1.48
CA LEU A 106 -10.61 3.92 -1.84
C LEU A 106 -10.42 2.62 -2.63
N HIS A 107 -10.14 2.76 -3.92
CA HIS A 107 -9.88 1.65 -4.82
C HIS A 107 -8.38 1.37 -4.90
N VAL A 108 -7.94 0.23 -4.37
CA VAL A 108 -6.53 -0.16 -4.30
C VAL A 108 -6.25 -1.25 -5.33
N ILE A 109 -5.30 -1.00 -6.21
CA ILE A 109 -4.85 -1.93 -7.24
C ILE A 109 -3.42 -2.43 -7.01
N VAL A 110 -2.71 -1.79 -6.09
CA VAL A 110 -1.32 -2.11 -5.74
C VAL A 110 -1.28 -3.26 -4.74
N GLY A 111 -0.27 -4.10 -4.88
CA GLY A 111 -0.04 -5.25 -4.02
C GLY A 111 -0.32 -6.59 -4.70
N ASP A 112 0.12 -7.64 -4.05
CA ASP A 112 0.08 -9.00 -4.56
C ASP A 112 -1.19 -9.74 -4.16
N ALA A 113 -1.60 -10.73 -4.97
CA ALA A 113 -2.60 -11.71 -4.61
C ALA A 113 -1.98 -12.75 -3.66
N ASN A 114 -2.35 -12.71 -2.39
CA ASN A 114 -1.85 -13.64 -1.39
C ASN A 114 -2.68 -14.93 -1.39
N ARG A 115 -2.02 -16.07 -1.26
CA ARG A 115 -2.65 -17.38 -1.11
C ARG A 115 -2.92 -17.74 0.35
N MET A 116 -2.06 -17.26 1.25
CA MET A 116 -2.13 -17.53 2.68
C MET A 116 -3.05 -16.53 3.38
N ASP A 117 -3.76 -16.97 4.40
CA ASP A 117 -4.71 -16.15 5.14
C ASP A 117 -4.02 -15.04 5.95
N VAL A 118 -2.86 -15.33 6.54
CA VAL A 118 -2.14 -14.37 7.39
C VAL A 118 -1.72 -13.12 6.62
N PRO A 119 -0.97 -13.20 5.48
CA PRO A 119 -0.66 -12.01 4.69
C PRO A 119 -1.92 -11.29 4.17
N GLN A 120 -2.99 -12.04 3.88
CA GLN A 120 -4.25 -11.44 3.45
C GLN A 120 -4.90 -10.65 4.59
N ALA A 121 -4.95 -11.21 5.80
CA ALA A 121 -5.50 -10.54 6.98
C ALA A 121 -4.68 -9.31 7.36
N LEU A 122 -3.35 -9.41 7.34
CA LEU A 122 -2.46 -8.27 7.59
C LEU A 122 -2.66 -7.17 6.56
N LYS A 123 -2.71 -7.51 5.28
CA LYS A 123 -2.90 -6.54 4.19
C LYS A 123 -4.18 -5.72 4.38
N LEU A 124 -5.31 -6.37 4.63
CA LEU A 124 -6.59 -5.70 4.81
C LEU A 124 -6.67 -4.97 6.16
N GLY A 125 -6.18 -5.61 7.22
CA GLY A 125 -6.24 -5.08 8.57
C GLY A 125 -5.39 -3.83 8.76
N THR A 126 -4.13 -3.85 8.37
CA THR A 126 -3.24 -2.68 8.50
C THR A 126 -3.75 -1.49 7.71
N THR A 127 -4.17 -1.71 6.46
CA THR A 127 -4.76 -0.64 5.64
C THR A 127 -6.02 -0.07 6.29
N SER A 128 -6.91 -0.92 6.81
CA SER A 128 -8.13 -0.46 7.50
C SER A 128 -7.81 0.34 8.76
N MET A 129 -6.80 -0.07 9.54
CA MET A 129 -6.37 0.66 10.74
C MET A 129 -5.81 2.04 10.41
N LEU A 130 -5.05 2.15 9.34
CA LEU A 130 -4.50 3.45 8.91
C LEU A 130 -5.58 4.39 8.38
N LEU A 131 -6.59 3.88 7.67
CA LEU A 131 -7.75 4.67 7.27
C LEU A 131 -8.57 5.11 8.48
N TRP A 132 -8.75 4.23 9.46
CA TRP A 132 -9.40 4.57 10.73
C TRP A 132 -8.64 5.68 11.48
N LEU A 133 -7.30 5.64 11.49
CA LEU A 133 -6.48 6.70 12.07
C LEU A 133 -6.75 8.06 11.43
N LEU A 134 -6.83 8.11 10.10
CA LEU A 134 -7.17 9.35 9.38
C LEU A 134 -8.57 9.86 9.71
N GLU A 135 -9.55 8.97 9.83
CA GLU A 135 -10.94 9.34 10.13
C GLU A 135 -11.11 9.91 11.55
N HIS A 136 -10.24 9.52 12.50
CA HIS A 136 -10.33 9.92 13.90
C HIS A 136 -9.20 10.87 14.34
N ALA A 137 -8.38 11.34 13.41
CA ALA A 137 -7.21 12.18 13.70
C ALA A 137 -7.59 13.49 14.39
N GLU A 138 -8.65 14.16 13.92
CA GLU A 138 -9.15 15.41 14.49
C GLU A 138 -9.62 15.20 15.94
N GLU A 139 -10.40 14.15 16.20
CA GLU A 139 -10.85 13.77 17.54
C GLU A 139 -9.68 13.44 18.47
N ALA A 140 -8.58 12.92 17.90
CA ALA A 140 -7.36 12.61 18.63
C ALA A 140 -6.46 13.85 18.86
N GLY A 141 -6.80 15.01 18.27
CA GLY A 141 -5.92 16.18 18.28
C GLY A 141 -4.62 15.97 17.50
N LEU A 142 -4.59 15.02 16.56
CA LEU A 142 -3.41 14.68 15.78
C LEU A 142 -3.33 15.56 14.52
N ASN A 143 -2.23 16.30 14.39
CA ASN A 143 -1.91 16.99 13.14
C ASN A 143 -1.35 15.97 12.14
N ILE A 144 -2.18 15.54 11.20
CA ILE A 144 -1.82 14.51 10.21
C ILE A 144 -0.66 14.94 9.32
N ASP A 145 -0.64 16.18 8.86
CA ASP A 145 0.44 16.61 7.96
C ASP A 145 1.81 16.56 8.65
N GLU A 146 1.90 16.98 9.90
CA GLU A 146 3.12 16.86 10.70
C GLU A 146 3.47 15.40 11.03
N ALA A 147 2.47 14.60 11.39
CA ALA A 147 2.66 13.18 11.71
C ALA A 147 3.15 12.34 10.51
N LEU A 148 2.85 12.76 9.28
CA LEU A 148 3.26 12.06 8.08
C LEU A 148 4.64 12.46 7.55
N GLU A 149 5.18 13.63 7.94
CA GLU A 149 6.49 14.09 7.45
C GLU A 149 7.61 13.02 7.55
N PRO A 150 7.73 12.26 8.66
CA PRO A 150 8.78 11.25 8.80
C PRO A 150 8.69 10.04 7.87
N ILE A 151 7.58 9.91 7.13
CA ILE A 151 7.34 8.77 6.22
C ILE A 151 7.06 9.20 4.79
N MET A 152 7.14 10.50 4.47
CA MET A 152 6.90 10.99 3.11
C MET A 152 8.10 10.74 2.22
N LEU A 153 7.94 9.83 1.25
CA LEU A 153 8.99 9.41 0.33
C LEU A 153 9.21 10.45 -0.78
N ALA A 154 10.49 10.76 -1.06
CA ALA A 154 10.87 11.66 -2.15
C ALA A 154 10.49 11.10 -3.52
N ASP A 155 10.74 9.80 -3.75
CA ASP A 155 10.34 9.07 -4.96
C ASP A 155 9.69 7.72 -4.59
N PRO A 156 8.34 7.69 -4.42
CA PRO A 156 7.65 6.47 -4.03
C PRO A 156 7.72 5.33 -5.06
N VAL A 157 7.90 5.65 -6.34
CA VAL A 157 7.97 4.63 -7.40
C VAL A 157 9.31 3.90 -7.31
N SER A 158 10.42 4.64 -7.28
CA SER A 158 11.74 4.05 -7.07
C SER A 158 11.82 3.30 -5.75
N ALA A 159 11.28 3.88 -4.67
CA ALA A 159 11.23 3.23 -3.36
C ALA A 159 10.45 1.90 -3.38
N MET A 160 9.34 1.83 -4.11
CA MET A 160 8.57 0.59 -4.26
C MET A 160 9.39 -0.52 -4.92
N HIS A 161 10.14 -0.19 -5.96
CA HIS A 161 11.00 -1.15 -6.64
C HIS A 161 12.17 -1.56 -5.73
N GLU A 162 12.82 -0.61 -5.07
CA GLU A 162 13.94 -0.86 -4.16
C GLU A 162 13.54 -1.78 -3.00
N VAL A 163 12.44 -1.50 -2.31
CA VAL A 163 11.92 -2.35 -1.23
C VAL A 163 11.63 -3.77 -1.75
N SER A 164 11.09 -3.91 -2.96
CA SER A 164 10.79 -5.23 -3.53
C SER A 164 12.05 -6.05 -3.79
N HIS A 165 13.13 -5.43 -4.20
CA HIS A 165 14.39 -6.09 -4.55
C HIS A 165 15.34 -6.26 -3.35
N ASP A 166 15.12 -5.55 -2.26
CA ASP A 166 15.92 -5.70 -1.04
C ASP A 166 15.41 -6.83 -0.15
N LEU A 167 16.10 -7.97 -0.20
CA LEU A 167 15.78 -9.14 0.61
C LEU A 167 16.28 -9.03 2.06
N THR A 168 17.09 -8.02 2.36
CA THR A 168 17.60 -7.79 3.70
C THR A 168 16.63 -6.98 4.57
N LEU A 169 15.63 -6.35 3.94
CA LEU A 169 14.67 -5.41 4.53
C LEU A 169 15.34 -4.18 5.16
N GLY A 170 16.54 -3.87 4.72
CA GLY A 170 17.37 -2.80 5.24
C GLY A 170 17.51 -1.57 4.35
N ALA A 171 16.85 -1.57 3.17
CA ALA A 171 16.88 -0.43 2.24
C ALA A 171 16.47 0.87 2.94
N MET A 172 17.32 1.89 2.77
CA MET A 172 17.10 3.23 3.30
C MET A 172 16.57 4.13 2.20
N LEU A 173 15.32 4.55 2.35
CA LEU A 173 14.52 5.26 1.35
C LEU A 173 14.60 6.77 1.61
N PRO A 174 14.97 7.59 0.62
CA PRO A 174 15.02 9.05 0.78
C PRO A 174 13.66 9.65 1.10
N LEU A 175 13.62 10.58 2.08
CA LEU A 175 12.44 11.33 2.46
C LEU A 175 12.34 12.66 1.70
N GLU A 176 11.12 13.15 1.48
CA GLU A 176 10.82 14.39 0.77
C GLU A 176 11.44 15.62 1.46
N TYR A 177 11.47 15.63 2.80
CA TYR A 177 12.02 16.74 3.61
C TYR A 177 13.45 16.50 4.09
N GLY A 178 14.13 15.53 3.50
CA GLY A 178 15.49 15.15 3.86
C GLY A 178 15.58 14.04 4.90
N GLY A 179 16.72 13.37 4.95
CA GLY A 179 16.90 12.15 5.73
C GLY A 179 16.45 10.90 4.97
N GLU A 180 16.43 9.79 5.67
CA GLU A 180 16.08 8.48 5.13
C GLU A 180 15.21 7.69 6.12
N THR A 181 14.42 6.77 5.62
CA THR A 181 13.59 5.87 6.40
C THR A 181 13.64 4.45 5.83
N SER A 182 13.26 3.45 6.60
CA SER A 182 13.10 2.08 6.09
C SER A 182 11.62 1.71 5.94
N ALA A 183 11.33 0.68 5.13
CA ALA A 183 9.98 0.15 5.00
C ALA A 183 9.38 -0.25 6.36
N TRP A 184 10.20 -0.80 7.26
CA TRP A 184 9.77 -1.12 8.62
C TRP A 184 9.37 0.14 9.42
N GLN A 185 10.18 1.19 9.37
CA GLN A 185 9.88 2.44 10.07
C GLN A 185 8.61 3.10 9.55
N ILE A 186 8.37 3.05 8.23
CA ILE A 186 7.12 3.54 7.63
C ILE A 186 5.90 2.83 8.22
N GLU A 187 5.95 1.51 8.41
CA GLU A 187 4.82 0.76 8.96
C GLU A 187 4.62 0.97 10.48
N VAL A 188 5.70 1.17 11.23
CA VAL A 188 5.63 1.31 12.70
C VAL A 188 5.26 2.74 13.12
N THR A 189 5.68 3.76 12.37
CA THR A 189 5.45 5.17 12.72
C THR A 189 3.96 5.48 12.94
N PRO A 190 3.03 5.17 12.03
CA PRO A 190 1.60 5.43 12.25
C PRO A 190 1.01 4.63 13.41
N VAL A 191 1.52 3.42 13.67
CA VAL A 191 1.05 2.58 14.78
C VAL A 191 1.36 3.24 16.13
N SER A 192 2.48 3.95 16.24
CA SER A 192 2.83 4.67 17.48
C SER A 192 1.76 5.71 17.88
N TYR A 193 1.12 6.35 16.90
CA TYR A 193 0.04 7.31 17.15
C TYR A 193 -1.26 6.65 17.61
N THR A 194 -1.52 5.41 17.21
CA THR A 194 -2.71 4.66 17.68
C THR A 194 -2.57 4.20 19.12
N HIS A 195 -1.36 3.93 19.59
CA HIS A 195 -1.10 3.48 20.97
C HIS A 195 -1.12 4.61 22.00
N LEU A 196 -0.72 5.84 21.64
CA LEU A 196 -0.73 6.97 22.56
C LEU A 196 -2.12 7.21 23.16
N ARG A 197 -3.19 7.00 22.39
CA ARG A 197 -4.57 7.22 22.85
C ARG A 197 -5.12 6.12 23.75
N ALA A 198 -4.67 4.88 23.61
CA ALA A 198 -5.11 3.79 24.47
C ALA A 198 -4.71 4.01 25.95
N HIS A 199 -3.66 4.78 26.20
CA HIS A 199 -3.21 5.14 27.54
C HIS A 199 -3.91 6.36 28.13
N GLU A 200 -4.35 7.32 27.30
CA GLU A 200 -5.02 8.54 27.78
C GLU A 200 -6.51 8.31 28.13
N THR A 201 -7.15 7.31 27.56
CA THR A 201 -8.56 6.96 27.86
C THR A 201 -8.68 5.99 29.06
N SER A 202 -7.57 5.61 29.71
CA SER A 202 -7.54 4.69 30.86
C SER A 202 -7.33 5.41 32.21
N LEU A 203 -7.44 6.73 32.25
CA LEU A 203 -7.48 7.57 33.44
C LEU A 203 -8.85 8.25 33.52
#